data_e73ef42199d4da45dc48b8c29b9cf187
#
_entry.id   e73ef42199d4da45dc48b8c29b9cf187
#
_cell.length_a   1.000
_cell.length_b   1.000
_cell.length_c   1.000
_cell.angle_alpha   90.00
_cell.angle_beta   90.00
_cell.angle_gamma   90.00
#
_symmetry.space_group_name_H-M   'P 1'
#
loop_
_entity.id
_entity.type
_entity.pdbx_description
1 polymer ?
#
loop_
_entity_poly.entity_id
_entity_poly.type
_entity_poly.pdbx_seq_one_letter_code
_entity_poly.pdbx_strand_id
1 'polypeptide(L)'
;MDVEEYKSICDRPDAFERGVLEASERELLSRHLPSALRLQEILSGAPVLKPLLHNGGKHTDYFLVTLDIAEAEQIVEYLVDAEAEAVGLDGETTPQASHFGSLVDLWTRYVDFCDEASS
;
A
#
# COMPACT_ATOMS: atom_id res chain seq x y z
N MET A 1 22.45 -7.77 4.32
CA MET A 1 22.02 -6.63 3.48
C MET A 1 22.58 -5.35 4.10
N ASP A 2 23.20 -4.49 3.30
CA ASP A 2 23.71 -3.22 3.82
C ASP A 2 22.62 -2.14 3.79
N VAL A 3 22.89 -0.99 4.40
CA VAL A 3 21.92 0.10 4.53
C VAL A 3 21.51 0.67 3.17
N GLU A 4 22.45 0.77 2.23
CA GLU A 4 22.16 1.33 0.91
C GLU A 4 21.24 0.41 0.09
N GLU A 5 21.50 -0.90 0.15
CA GLU A 5 20.62 -1.87 -0.51
C GLU A 5 19.22 -1.83 0.07
N TYR A 6 19.11 -1.75 1.40
CA TYR A 6 17.83 -1.66 2.08
C TYR A 6 17.05 -0.42 1.65
N LYS A 7 17.73 0.73 1.62
CA LYS A 7 17.09 1.97 1.17
C LYS A 7 16.63 1.90 -0.27
N SER A 8 17.45 1.30 -1.15
CA SER A 8 17.08 1.12 -2.55
C SER A 8 15.81 0.29 -2.69
N ILE A 9 15.68 -0.77 -1.91
CA ILE A 9 14.48 -1.63 -1.93
C ILE A 9 13.28 -0.86 -1.41
N CYS A 10 13.43 -0.15 -0.29
CA CYS A 10 12.31 0.60 0.30
C CYS A 10 11.82 1.76 -0.57
N ASP A 11 12.68 2.27 -1.46
CA ASP A 11 12.29 3.34 -2.39
C ASP A 11 11.57 2.82 -3.64
N ARG A 12 11.49 1.52 -3.82
CA ARG A 12 10.79 0.94 -4.98
C ARG A 12 9.29 1.13 -4.86
N PRO A 13 8.58 1.33 -6.00
CA PRO A 13 7.12 1.48 -5.96
C PRO A 13 6.38 0.25 -5.43
N ASP A 14 6.98 -0.94 -5.50
CA ASP A 14 6.37 -2.18 -5.01
C ASP A 14 6.73 -2.50 -3.55
N ALA A 15 7.49 -1.64 -2.88
CA ALA A 15 7.82 -1.80 -1.47
C ALA A 15 6.85 -0.96 -0.62
N PHE A 16 6.06 -1.63 0.22
CA PHE A 16 5.05 -0.99 1.07
C PHE A 16 5.35 -1.25 2.53
N GLU A 17 5.21 -0.23 3.36
CA GLU A 17 5.31 -0.39 4.81
C GLU A 17 4.13 -1.22 5.34
N ARG A 18 4.37 -1.96 6.42
CA ARG A 18 3.34 -2.77 7.07
C ARG A 18 2.08 -1.96 7.38
N GLY A 19 2.25 -0.75 7.94
CA GLY A 19 1.12 0.10 8.30
C GLY A 19 0.23 0.45 7.13
N VAL A 20 0.83 0.72 5.96
CA VAL A 20 0.08 1.02 4.73
C VAL A 20 -0.71 -0.20 4.28
N LEU A 21 -0.10 -1.39 4.29
CA LEU A 21 -0.78 -2.63 3.88
C LEU A 21 -1.90 -2.98 4.86
N GLU A 22 -1.68 -2.81 6.16
CA GLU A 22 -2.71 -3.07 7.16
C GLU A 22 -3.89 -2.12 7.02
N ALA A 23 -3.64 -0.84 6.78
CA ALA A 23 -4.70 0.15 6.56
C ALA A 23 -5.49 -0.18 5.29
N SER A 24 -4.81 -0.53 4.21
CA SER A 24 -5.45 -0.90 2.95
C SER A 24 -6.30 -2.16 3.11
N GLU A 25 -5.75 -3.19 3.78
CA GLU A 25 -6.48 -4.42 4.06
C GLU A 25 -7.76 -4.15 4.83
N ARG A 26 -7.69 -3.32 5.86
CA ARG A 26 -8.84 -2.99 6.69
C ARG A 26 -9.97 -2.37 5.87
N GLU A 27 -9.62 -1.44 4.99
CA GLU A 27 -10.60 -0.77 4.14
C GLU A 27 -11.23 -1.73 3.14
N LEU A 28 -10.42 -2.61 2.54
CA LEU A 28 -10.92 -3.60 1.59
C LEU A 28 -11.80 -4.63 2.27
N LEU A 29 -11.46 -5.05 3.49
CA LEU A 29 -12.27 -6.00 4.26
C LEU A 29 -13.64 -5.41 4.60
N SER A 30 -13.72 -4.12 4.87
CA SER A 30 -14.99 -3.48 5.21
C SER A 30 -16.01 -3.57 4.07
N ARG A 31 -15.55 -3.77 2.84
CA ARG A 31 -16.38 -3.93 1.64
C ARG A 31 -16.35 -5.35 1.09
N HIS A 32 -15.75 -6.30 1.81
CA HIS A 32 -15.68 -7.71 1.42
C HIS A 32 -15.02 -7.95 0.05
N LEU A 33 -13.99 -7.15 -0.27
CA LEU A 33 -13.29 -7.27 -1.54
C LEU A 33 -12.25 -8.39 -1.49
N PRO A 34 -12.15 -9.21 -2.57
CA PRO A 34 -11.16 -10.30 -2.61
C PRO A 34 -9.72 -9.85 -2.47
N SER A 35 -9.40 -8.62 -2.88
CA SER A 35 -8.05 -8.06 -2.76
C SER A 35 -7.54 -8.05 -1.33
N ALA A 36 -8.45 -7.98 -0.32
CA ALA A 36 -8.05 -8.01 1.08
C ALA A 36 -7.32 -9.31 1.42
N LEU A 37 -7.75 -10.44 0.86
CA LEU A 37 -7.10 -11.73 1.10
C LEU A 37 -5.69 -11.76 0.54
N ARG A 38 -5.47 -11.10 -0.60
CA ARG A 38 -4.14 -10.99 -1.19
C ARG A 38 -3.20 -10.20 -0.28
N LEU A 39 -3.69 -9.12 0.30
CA LEU A 39 -2.88 -8.33 1.24
C LEU A 39 -2.59 -9.11 2.52
N GLN A 40 -3.53 -9.94 2.99
CA GLN A 40 -3.31 -10.82 4.14
C GLN A 40 -2.19 -11.82 3.86
N GLU A 41 -2.16 -12.39 2.67
CA GLU A 41 -1.11 -13.31 2.25
C GLU A 41 0.26 -12.63 2.26
N ILE A 42 0.33 -11.40 1.74
CA ILE A 42 1.58 -10.64 1.71
C ILE A 42 2.06 -10.33 3.14
N LEU A 43 1.14 -9.88 4.00
CA LEU A 43 1.46 -9.57 5.40
C LEU A 43 1.86 -10.80 6.21
N SER A 44 1.41 -11.98 5.80
CA SER A 44 1.79 -13.25 6.44
C SER A 44 3.17 -13.73 6.01
N GLY A 45 3.71 -13.18 4.93
CA GLY A 45 5.02 -13.54 4.42
C GLY A 45 6.15 -12.84 5.16
N ALA A 46 7.38 -13.09 4.72
CA ALA A 46 8.55 -12.47 5.32
C ALA A 46 8.72 -11.03 4.82
N PRO A 47 8.96 -10.06 5.70
CA PRO A 47 9.26 -8.70 5.26
C PRO A 47 10.66 -8.62 4.66
N VAL A 48 10.97 -7.48 4.03
CA VAL A 48 12.31 -7.19 3.54
C VAL A 48 13.28 -7.21 4.73
N LEU A 49 14.42 -7.89 4.57
CA LEU A 49 15.43 -7.99 5.63
C LEU A 49 16.02 -6.63 5.95
N LYS A 50 16.04 -6.29 7.23
CA LYS A 50 16.63 -5.04 7.69
C LYS A 50 18.13 -5.22 7.95
N PRO A 51 18.95 -4.13 7.79
CA PRO A 51 20.34 -4.18 8.18
C PRO A 51 20.47 -4.46 9.68
N LEU A 52 21.59 -5.07 10.09
CA LEU A 52 21.82 -5.42 11.48
C LEU A 52 21.74 -4.24 12.45
N LEU A 53 22.10 -3.04 12.00
CA LEU A 53 22.08 -1.84 12.83
C LEU A 53 20.78 -1.05 12.76
N HIS A 54 19.77 -1.58 12.07
CA HIS A 54 18.48 -0.92 11.94
C HIS A 54 17.61 -1.19 13.18
N ASN A 55 17.22 -0.13 13.89
CA ASN A 55 16.48 -0.22 15.15
C ASN A 55 14.99 0.00 15.03
N GLY A 56 14.42 -0.18 13.83
CA GLY A 56 12.98 0.02 13.63
C GLY A 56 12.14 -1.12 14.20
N GLY A 57 10.94 -0.81 14.68
CA GLY A 57 9.97 -1.81 15.14
C GLY A 57 9.26 -2.49 13.98
N LYS A 58 8.35 -3.41 14.29
CA LYS A 58 7.59 -4.15 13.27
C LYS A 58 6.80 -3.24 12.33
N HIS A 59 6.33 -2.11 12.84
CA HIS A 59 5.55 -1.16 12.04
C HIS A 59 6.37 -0.50 10.92
N THR A 60 7.70 -0.60 10.98
CA THR A 60 8.58 -0.08 9.93
C THR A 60 9.01 -1.16 8.94
N ASP A 61 8.49 -2.39 9.07
CA ASP A 61 8.80 -3.44 8.11
C ASP A 61 8.22 -3.10 6.75
N TYR A 62 9.00 -3.38 5.70
CA TYR A 62 8.56 -3.24 4.32
C TYR A 62 8.30 -4.60 3.71
N PHE A 63 7.28 -4.68 2.87
CA PHE A 63 6.94 -5.89 2.13
C PHE A 63 6.93 -5.59 0.64
N LEU A 64 7.42 -6.52 -0.16
CA LEU A 64 7.32 -6.41 -1.61
C LEU A 64 5.96 -6.93 -2.04
N VAL A 65 5.20 -6.08 -2.73
CA VAL A 65 3.85 -6.39 -3.20
C VAL A 65 3.95 -7.06 -4.57
N THR A 66 3.22 -8.16 -4.76
CA THR A 66 3.26 -8.95 -6.00
C THR A 66 1.88 -9.14 -6.61
N LEU A 67 1.03 -8.13 -6.51
CA LEU A 67 -0.29 -8.15 -7.12
C LEU A 67 -0.19 -7.90 -8.63
N ASP A 68 -1.12 -8.46 -9.41
CA ASP A 68 -1.18 -8.12 -10.83
C ASP A 68 -1.84 -6.74 -10.99
N ILE A 69 -1.74 -6.18 -12.20
CA ILE A 69 -2.22 -4.83 -12.47
C ILE A 69 -3.73 -4.71 -12.26
N ALA A 70 -4.50 -5.73 -12.62
CA ALA A 70 -5.95 -5.70 -12.45
C ALA A 70 -6.36 -5.66 -10.98
N GLU A 71 -5.68 -6.42 -10.13
CA GLU A 71 -5.92 -6.40 -8.69
C GLU A 71 -5.58 -5.03 -8.10
N ALA A 72 -4.44 -4.47 -8.51
CA ALA A 72 -4.00 -3.16 -8.01
C ALA A 72 -4.95 -2.04 -8.45
N GLU A 73 -5.42 -2.07 -9.70
CA GLU A 73 -6.37 -1.08 -10.20
C GLU A 73 -7.69 -1.14 -9.43
N GLN A 74 -8.15 -2.34 -9.07
CA GLN A 74 -9.36 -2.50 -8.27
C GLN A 74 -9.19 -1.85 -6.89
N ILE A 75 -8.02 -1.99 -6.27
CA ILE A 75 -7.72 -1.35 -5.00
C ILE A 75 -7.78 0.18 -5.16
N VAL A 76 -7.17 0.71 -6.20
CA VAL A 76 -7.19 2.16 -6.46
C VAL A 76 -8.62 2.66 -6.64
N GLU A 77 -9.43 1.98 -7.46
CA GLU A 77 -10.82 2.39 -7.69
C GLU A 77 -11.62 2.43 -6.39
N TYR A 78 -11.47 1.40 -5.57
CA TYR A 78 -12.16 1.36 -4.28
C TYR A 78 -11.73 2.50 -3.37
N LEU A 79 -10.43 2.76 -3.27
CA LEU A 79 -9.91 3.82 -2.41
C LEU A 79 -10.29 5.21 -2.90
N VAL A 80 -10.36 5.43 -4.22
CA VAL A 80 -10.84 6.68 -4.79
C VAL A 80 -12.29 6.92 -4.39
N ASP A 81 -13.14 5.90 -4.48
CA ASP A 81 -14.54 6.01 -4.07
C ASP A 81 -14.65 6.30 -2.57
N ALA A 82 -13.82 5.64 -1.76
CA ALA A 82 -13.82 5.86 -0.31
C ALA A 82 -13.38 7.29 0.04
N GLU A 83 -12.38 7.82 -0.67
CA GLU A 83 -11.95 9.21 -0.51
C GLU A 83 -13.09 10.18 -0.81
N ALA A 84 -13.79 9.95 -1.92
CA ALA A 84 -14.91 10.81 -2.32
C ALA A 84 -16.04 10.78 -1.27
N GLU A 85 -16.33 9.61 -0.69
CA GLU A 85 -17.34 9.46 0.35
C GLU A 85 -16.93 10.16 1.65
N ALA A 86 -15.63 10.27 1.92
CA ALA A 86 -15.09 10.85 3.14
C ALA A 86 -14.99 12.38 3.10
N VAL A 87 -15.16 13.00 1.93
CA VAL A 87 -15.16 14.46 1.81
C VAL A 87 -16.45 15.01 2.42
N GLY A 88 -16.35 16.12 3.18
CA GLY A 88 -17.50 16.73 3.81
C GLY A 88 -18.51 17.30 2.81
N LEU A 89 -19.72 17.58 3.30
CA LEU A 89 -20.82 18.10 2.47
C LEU A 89 -20.47 19.39 1.74
N ASP A 90 -19.58 20.18 2.33
CA ASP A 90 -19.12 21.45 1.75
C ASP A 90 -17.91 21.30 0.84
N GLY A 91 -17.49 20.07 0.57
CA GLY A 91 -16.28 19.80 -0.21
C GLY A 91 -15.00 19.95 0.57
N GLU A 92 -15.07 20.08 1.90
CA GLU A 92 -13.89 20.20 2.74
C GLU A 92 -13.15 18.87 2.90
N THR A 93 -11.80 18.93 2.88
CA THR A 93 -10.99 17.77 3.13
C THR A 93 -11.04 17.39 4.60
N THR A 94 -11.39 16.14 4.90
CA THR A 94 -11.41 15.61 6.26
C THR A 94 -10.12 14.82 6.50
N PRO A 95 -9.76 14.52 7.78
CA PRO A 95 -8.63 13.62 8.05
C PRO A 95 -8.78 12.25 7.38
N GLN A 96 -10.00 11.71 7.28
CA GLN A 96 -10.25 10.46 6.59
C GLN A 96 -10.00 10.58 5.10
N ALA A 97 -10.45 11.67 4.46
CA ALA A 97 -10.22 11.89 3.03
C ALA A 97 -8.72 12.00 2.76
N SER A 98 -7.97 12.69 3.61
CA SER A 98 -6.51 12.78 3.48
C SER A 98 -5.85 11.42 3.63
N HIS A 99 -6.33 10.58 4.54
CA HIS A 99 -5.82 9.23 4.74
C HIS A 99 -6.02 8.39 3.47
N PHE A 100 -7.23 8.38 2.90
CA PHE A 100 -7.51 7.66 1.67
C PHE A 100 -6.71 8.20 0.49
N GLY A 101 -6.55 9.52 0.41
CA GLY A 101 -5.73 10.14 -0.64
C GLY A 101 -4.29 9.68 -0.61
N SER A 102 -3.71 9.52 0.58
CA SER A 102 -2.36 8.99 0.73
C SER A 102 -2.26 7.55 0.25
N LEU A 103 -3.25 6.72 0.56
CA LEU A 103 -3.29 5.34 0.09
C LEU A 103 -3.46 5.26 -1.43
N VAL A 104 -4.33 6.11 -1.99
CA VAL A 104 -4.53 6.19 -3.45
C VAL A 104 -3.22 6.51 -4.15
N ASP A 105 -2.46 7.49 -3.65
CA ASP A 105 -1.19 7.89 -4.25
C ASP A 105 -0.20 6.73 -4.30
N LEU A 106 -0.08 5.99 -3.20
CA LEU A 106 0.84 4.86 -3.12
C LEU A 106 0.44 3.72 -4.05
N TRP A 107 -0.84 3.39 -4.11
CA TRP A 107 -1.32 2.32 -4.97
C TRP A 107 -1.30 2.71 -6.46
N THR A 108 -1.56 3.98 -6.77
CA THR A 108 -1.42 4.50 -8.14
C THR A 108 0.02 4.39 -8.61
N ARG A 109 0.97 4.72 -7.74
CA ARG A 109 2.40 4.56 -8.03
C ARG A 109 2.74 3.10 -8.33
N TYR A 110 2.14 2.17 -7.59
CA TYR A 110 2.33 0.74 -7.83
C TYR A 110 1.75 0.31 -9.19
N VAL A 111 0.54 0.77 -9.53
CA VAL A 111 -0.09 0.48 -10.82
C VAL A 111 0.79 0.96 -11.97
N ASP A 112 1.31 2.18 -11.87
CA ASP A 112 2.21 2.75 -12.88
C ASP A 112 3.47 1.89 -13.03
N PHE A 113 4.02 1.42 -11.92
CA PHE A 113 5.17 0.52 -11.93
C PHE A 113 4.87 -0.79 -12.66
N CYS A 114 3.71 -1.39 -12.40
CA CYS A 114 3.29 -2.62 -13.07
C CYS A 114 3.08 -2.39 -14.58
N ASP A 115 2.51 -1.26 -14.94
CA ASP A 115 2.26 -0.91 -16.34
C ASP A 115 3.57 -0.75 -17.11
N GLU A 116 4.54 -0.06 -16.51
CA GLU A 116 5.87 0.09 -17.09
C GLU A 116 6.59 -1.25 -17.26
N ALA A 117 6.45 -2.15 -16.27
CA ALA A 117 7.08 -3.46 -16.30
C ALA A 117 6.46 -4.38 -17.36
N SER A 118 5.20 -4.12 -17.76
CA SER A 118 4.47 -4.92 -18.75
C SER A 118 4.73 -4.47 -20.19
N SER A 119 5.28 -3.30 -20.37
CA SER A 119 5.47 -2.72 -21.71
C SER A 119 6.81 -3.12 -22.34
#